data_cb907e765dfa9ef920192fc410f746fa
#
_entry.id   cb907e765dfa9ef920192fc410f746fa
#
_cell.length_a   1.000
_cell.length_b   1.000
_cell.length_c   1.000
_cell.angle_alpha   90.00
_cell.angle_beta   90.00
_cell.angle_gamma   90.00
#
_symmetry.space_group_name_H-M   'P 1'
#
loop_
_entity.id
_entity.type
_entity.pdbx_description
1 polymer ?
#
loop_
_entity_poly.entity_id
_entity_poly.type
_entity_poly.pdbx_seq_one_letter_code
_entity_poly.pdbx_strand_id
1 'polypeptide(L)'
;MEDIVVQHGVVIVATGAQPYKPTEYLYGQDPRILTQLELEKAISHQPSAISHLRSVVMIQCVGSRTAERPYCSRLCCGQAVKNALEIKKLSPETEVYVLYRDIRTYGLMEQYYRQAREAGVMFLRFEADRPPQVATESEVSDFGQRGDTLDSGSQNKAPLQVTVHDAMLDTDVLLEADRVVLSVATVPQPDAGDVAQLLKVPRTQDGFFQEAHLKLRPVDFANDGIFLCGMAHYPKKALTESVTQALAAAGRAATVLANRTIEIEPSISHVVEEKCDGCAYCVDPCPFKAITLIEYTNEAGQIKKRVQVDETMCKGCGTCQATCPKGAIFVWHFKLDQLRAMTMAALGK
;
A
#
# COMPACT_ATOMS: atom_id res chain seq x y z
N MET A 1 -16.92 16.65 17.87
CA MET A 1 -15.81 17.23 17.11
C MET A 1 -16.39 18.43 16.39
N GLU A 2 -15.77 19.60 16.50
CA GLU A 2 -16.20 20.77 15.73
C GLU A 2 -15.61 20.63 14.32
N ASP A 3 -16.46 20.85 13.31
CA ASP A 3 -16.02 20.92 11.93
C ASP A 3 -15.29 22.25 11.67
N ILE A 4 -14.06 22.18 11.19
CA ILE A 4 -13.26 23.35 10.86
C ILE A 4 -13.19 23.47 9.34
N VAL A 5 -13.63 24.59 8.80
CA VAL A 5 -13.51 24.92 7.37
C VAL A 5 -12.18 25.62 7.12
N VAL A 6 -11.32 25.02 6.29
CA VAL A 6 -10.04 25.60 5.87
C VAL A 6 -10.08 25.88 4.37
N GLN A 7 -9.81 27.14 3.98
CA GLN A 7 -9.60 27.48 2.58
C GLN A 7 -8.18 27.13 2.17
N HIS A 8 -8.03 26.39 1.08
CA HIS A 8 -6.73 25.95 0.56
C HIS A 8 -6.68 26.01 -0.95
N GLY A 9 -5.49 26.15 -1.53
CA GLY A 9 -5.28 26.16 -2.98
C GLY A 9 -4.96 24.80 -3.58
N VAL A 10 -4.39 23.90 -2.78
CA VAL A 10 -3.98 22.55 -3.19
C VAL A 10 -4.16 21.53 -2.05
N VAL A 11 -4.18 20.25 -2.40
CA VAL A 11 -4.20 19.14 -1.43
C VAL A 11 -3.01 18.23 -1.69
N ILE A 12 -2.29 17.83 -0.65
CA ILE A 12 -1.25 16.78 -0.73
C ILE A 12 -1.69 15.60 0.14
N VAL A 13 -1.97 14.46 -0.47
CA VAL A 13 -2.33 13.21 0.21
C VAL A 13 -1.05 12.54 0.70
N ALA A 14 -0.85 12.52 2.01
CA ALA A 14 0.32 11.94 2.67
C ALA A 14 -0.10 11.07 3.88
N THR A 15 -1.23 10.38 3.78
CA THR A 15 -1.86 9.62 4.87
C THR A 15 -1.07 8.40 5.32
N GLY A 16 -0.03 8.02 4.57
CA GLY A 16 0.83 6.89 4.90
C GLY A 16 0.17 5.53 4.63
N ALA A 17 0.66 4.52 5.35
CA ALA A 17 0.19 3.16 5.33
C ALA A 17 0.38 2.55 6.72
N GLN A 18 -0.16 1.35 6.95
CA GLN A 18 -0.07 0.67 8.23
C GLN A 18 0.54 -0.74 8.08
N PRO A 19 1.11 -1.31 9.15
CA PRO A 19 1.51 -2.71 9.15
C PRO A 19 0.28 -3.62 9.09
N TYR A 20 0.37 -4.68 8.31
CA TYR A 20 -0.60 -5.77 8.33
C TYR A 20 -0.63 -6.43 9.73
N LYS A 21 -1.80 -6.70 10.25
CA LYS A 21 -1.98 -7.47 11.48
C LYS A 21 -2.07 -8.95 11.12
N PRO A 22 -1.03 -9.76 11.43
CA PRO A 22 -1.02 -11.15 11.02
C PRO A 22 -2.05 -11.99 11.79
N THR A 23 -2.51 -13.03 11.14
CA THR A 23 -3.31 -14.11 11.74
C THR A 23 -2.54 -15.44 11.68
N GLU A 24 -1.40 -15.43 11.01
CA GLU A 24 -0.51 -16.57 10.77
C GLU A 24 0.48 -16.75 11.93
N TYR A 25 1.10 -17.91 11.97
CA TYR A 25 2.21 -18.23 12.87
C TYR A 25 1.93 -18.02 14.36
N LEU A 26 0.71 -18.28 14.83
CA LEU A 26 0.29 -18.15 16.23
C LEU A 26 0.41 -16.71 16.78
N TYR A 27 0.49 -15.67 15.91
CA TYR A 27 0.54 -14.29 16.34
C TYR A 27 -0.73 -13.91 17.14
N GLY A 28 -0.54 -13.27 18.29
CA GLY A 28 -1.61 -12.94 19.23
C GLY A 28 -2.08 -14.10 20.11
N GLN A 29 -1.58 -15.32 19.87
CA GLN A 29 -1.82 -16.50 20.72
C GLN A 29 -0.65 -16.79 21.64
N ASP A 30 0.58 -16.62 21.15
CA ASP A 30 1.79 -16.74 21.97
C ASP A 30 2.54 -15.39 22.04
N PRO A 31 2.82 -14.87 23.28
CA PRO A 31 3.48 -13.57 23.45
C PRO A 31 4.95 -13.56 23.00
N ARG A 32 5.52 -14.70 22.66
CA ARG A 32 6.87 -14.81 22.10
C ARG A 32 6.93 -14.51 20.61
N ILE A 33 5.76 -14.36 19.95
CA ILE A 33 5.65 -14.07 18.53
C ILE A 33 5.33 -12.59 18.37
N LEU A 34 6.24 -11.86 17.75
CA LEU A 34 6.22 -10.41 17.61
C LEU A 34 6.29 -10.01 16.13
N THR A 35 5.82 -8.84 15.81
CA THR A 35 6.15 -8.19 14.55
C THR A 35 7.53 -7.50 14.64
N GLN A 36 8.15 -7.20 13.49
CA GLN A 36 9.41 -6.45 13.45
C GLN A 36 9.32 -5.09 14.17
N LEU A 37 8.17 -4.42 14.11
CA LEU A 37 7.96 -3.15 14.79
C LEU A 37 7.87 -3.30 16.32
N GLU A 38 7.22 -4.37 16.79
CA GLU A 38 7.15 -4.69 18.23
C GLU A 38 8.51 -5.07 18.77
N LEU A 39 9.29 -5.85 18.03
CA LEU A 39 10.69 -6.14 18.37
C LEU A 39 11.53 -4.86 18.44
N GLU A 40 11.40 -3.95 17.49
CA GLU A 40 12.11 -2.67 17.47
C GLU A 40 11.77 -1.82 18.70
N LYS A 41 10.50 -1.78 19.10
CA LYS A 41 10.07 -1.14 20.34
C LYS A 41 10.67 -1.81 21.57
N ALA A 42 10.70 -3.16 21.61
CA ALA A 42 11.30 -3.89 22.71
C ALA A 42 12.80 -3.61 22.82
N ILE A 43 13.54 -3.63 21.71
CA ILE A 43 14.96 -3.27 21.66
C ILE A 43 15.19 -1.85 22.20
N SER A 44 14.36 -0.88 21.82
CA SER A 44 14.53 0.53 22.18
C SER A 44 14.17 0.82 23.65
N HIS A 45 13.14 0.16 24.20
CA HIS A 45 12.63 0.47 25.54
C HIS A 45 13.16 -0.46 26.63
N GLN A 46 13.45 -1.73 26.28
CA GLN A 46 13.90 -2.76 27.22
C GLN A 46 15.01 -3.63 26.60
N PRO A 47 16.19 -3.09 26.32
CA PRO A 47 17.29 -3.85 25.72
C PRO A 47 17.66 -5.12 26.49
N SER A 48 17.51 -5.09 27.81
CA SER A 48 17.79 -6.25 28.70
C SER A 48 16.86 -7.44 28.40
N ALA A 49 15.65 -7.22 27.94
CA ALA A 49 14.74 -8.32 27.59
C ALA A 49 15.18 -9.09 26.34
N ILE A 50 16.05 -8.50 25.52
CA ILE A 50 16.57 -9.10 24.28
C ILE A 50 17.93 -9.75 24.51
N SER A 51 18.76 -9.19 25.43
CA SER A 51 20.14 -9.68 25.70
C SER A 51 20.23 -11.09 26.27
N HIS A 52 19.13 -11.65 26.76
CA HIS A 52 19.06 -13.00 27.32
C HIS A 52 18.56 -14.07 26.33
N LEU A 53 18.17 -13.64 25.12
CA LEU A 53 17.67 -14.58 24.11
C LEU A 53 18.82 -15.40 23.53
N ARG A 54 18.60 -16.71 23.44
CA ARG A 54 19.54 -17.64 22.78
C ARG A 54 19.32 -17.67 21.29
N SER A 55 18.05 -17.63 20.87
CA SER A 55 17.69 -17.77 19.48
C SER A 55 16.49 -16.91 19.10
N VAL A 56 16.60 -16.25 17.93
CA VAL A 56 15.53 -15.44 17.32
C VAL A 56 15.35 -15.86 15.86
N VAL A 57 14.15 -16.24 15.47
CA VAL A 57 13.79 -16.60 14.09
C VAL A 57 12.91 -15.51 13.50
N MET A 58 13.32 -14.94 12.36
CA MET A 58 12.60 -13.89 11.65
C MET A 58 11.99 -14.45 10.37
N ILE A 59 10.66 -14.39 10.21
CA ILE A 59 9.95 -14.90 9.02
C ILE A 59 9.57 -13.74 8.13
N GLN A 60 10.03 -13.76 6.87
CA GLN A 60 9.81 -12.70 5.89
C GLN A 60 8.50 -12.90 5.10
N CYS A 61 8.00 -11.81 4.51
CA CYS A 61 6.85 -11.78 3.59
C CYS A 61 5.50 -12.20 4.21
N VAL A 62 5.33 -12.07 5.54
CA VAL A 62 4.06 -12.39 6.21
C VAL A 62 2.95 -11.45 5.73
N GLY A 63 1.90 -12.01 5.13
CA GLY A 63 0.78 -11.27 4.56
C GLY A 63 1.09 -10.47 3.29
N SER A 64 2.29 -10.62 2.67
CA SER A 64 2.64 -10.04 1.37
C SER A 64 3.12 -11.10 0.38
N ARG A 65 3.04 -10.81 -0.94
CA ARG A 65 3.34 -11.75 -2.02
C ARG A 65 2.46 -13.02 -1.94
N THR A 66 1.23 -12.83 -1.54
CA THR A 66 0.15 -13.83 -1.50
C THR A 66 -0.81 -13.59 -2.68
N ALA A 67 -1.77 -14.50 -2.88
CA ALA A 67 -2.81 -14.30 -3.90
C ALA A 67 -3.64 -13.03 -3.66
N GLU A 68 -3.92 -12.69 -2.39
CA GLU A 68 -4.68 -11.49 -2.01
C GLU A 68 -3.85 -10.20 -2.09
N ARG A 69 -2.56 -10.28 -1.80
CA ARG A 69 -1.61 -9.16 -1.77
C ARG A 69 -0.36 -9.52 -2.56
N PRO A 70 -0.42 -9.49 -3.90
CA PRO A 70 0.66 -9.97 -4.77
C PRO A 70 1.91 -9.10 -4.72
N TYR A 71 1.81 -7.88 -4.21
CA TYR A 71 2.91 -6.94 -4.12
C TYR A 71 3.90 -7.26 -3.00
N CYS A 72 5.11 -6.73 -3.14
CA CYS A 72 6.14 -6.75 -2.10
C CYS A 72 6.08 -5.45 -1.28
N SER A 73 6.10 -5.57 0.04
CA SER A 73 6.14 -4.41 0.95
C SER A 73 7.45 -3.61 0.93
N ARG A 74 8.50 -4.14 0.29
CA ARG A 74 9.80 -3.49 0.03
C ARG A 74 10.60 -3.06 1.28
N LEU A 75 9.93 -2.84 2.41
CA LEU A 75 10.48 -2.34 3.67
C LEU A 75 11.03 -3.46 4.56
N CYS A 76 10.32 -4.60 4.61
CA CYS A 76 10.52 -5.63 5.62
C CYS A 76 11.91 -6.27 5.63
N CYS A 77 12.54 -6.51 4.46
CA CYS A 77 13.90 -7.07 4.42
C CYS A 77 14.93 -6.14 5.08
N GLY A 78 14.84 -4.83 4.81
CA GLY A 78 15.73 -3.84 5.44
C GLY A 78 15.49 -3.72 6.95
N GLN A 79 14.23 -3.79 7.39
CA GLN A 79 13.89 -3.74 8.81
C GLN A 79 14.38 -4.99 9.55
N ALA A 80 14.22 -6.19 8.96
CA ALA A 80 14.73 -7.43 9.54
C ALA A 80 16.25 -7.41 9.69
N VAL A 81 16.98 -7.02 8.64
CA VAL A 81 18.45 -6.90 8.67
C VAL A 81 18.90 -5.88 9.74
N LYS A 82 18.24 -4.71 9.81
CA LYS A 82 18.52 -3.71 10.86
C LYS A 82 18.34 -4.31 12.25
N ASN A 83 17.19 -4.92 12.50
CA ASN A 83 16.87 -5.49 13.81
C ASN A 83 17.79 -6.67 14.16
N ALA A 84 18.17 -7.51 13.21
CA ALA A 84 19.14 -8.59 13.39
C ALA A 84 20.51 -8.04 13.80
N LEU A 85 20.98 -6.98 13.17
CA LEU A 85 22.24 -6.30 13.53
C LEU A 85 22.16 -5.69 14.94
N GLU A 86 21.04 -5.09 15.32
CA GLU A 86 20.87 -4.54 16.68
C GLU A 86 20.85 -5.65 17.72
N ILE A 87 20.22 -6.81 17.47
CA ILE A 87 20.31 -7.97 18.37
C ILE A 87 21.76 -8.42 18.52
N LYS A 88 22.49 -8.58 17.41
CA LYS A 88 23.90 -9.00 17.43
C LYS A 88 24.82 -8.00 18.16
N LYS A 89 24.50 -6.71 18.15
CA LYS A 89 25.22 -5.71 18.96
C LYS A 89 24.94 -5.85 20.47
N LEU A 90 23.68 -6.14 20.84
CA LEU A 90 23.28 -6.31 22.23
C LEU A 90 23.74 -7.64 22.83
N SER A 91 23.72 -8.70 22.05
CA SER A 91 24.08 -10.06 22.40
C SER A 91 24.70 -10.77 21.20
N PRO A 92 26.03 -10.75 21.04
CA PRO A 92 26.74 -11.42 19.96
C PRO A 92 26.48 -12.92 19.88
N GLU A 93 26.23 -13.56 21.04
CA GLU A 93 25.98 -14.99 21.15
C GLU A 93 24.57 -15.42 20.72
N THR A 94 23.61 -14.47 20.63
CA THR A 94 22.25 -14.80 20.19
C THR A 94 22.27 -15.30 18.75
N GLU A 95 21.75 -16.48 18.51
CA GLU A 95 21.53 -17.00 17.16
C GLU A 95 20.38 -16.27 16.50
N VAL A 96 20.61 -15.71 15.32
CA VAL A 96 19.58 -15.00 14.57
C VAL A 96 19.42 -15.63 13.19
N TYR A 97 18.23 -16.13 12.93
CA TYR A 97 17.85 -16.75 11.66
C TYR A 97 16.86 -15.85 10.92
N VAL A 98 17.09 -15.62 9.63
CA VAL A 98 16.17 -14.90 8.75
C VAL A 98 15.67 -15.85 7.66
N LEU A 99 14.40 -16.26 7.77
CA LEU A 99 13.74 -17.12 6.81
C LEU A 99 13.14 -16.25 5.71
N TYR A 100 13.57 -16.44 4.45
CA TYR A 100 13.24 -15.52 3.37
C TYR A 100 12.92 -16.23 2.05
N ARG A 101 12.14 -15.57 1.19
CA ARG A 101 11.90 -15.98 -0.22
C ARG A 101 12.91 -15.34 -1.16
N ASP A 102 13.11 -14.01 -1.03
CA ASP A 102 14.15 -13.19 -1.67
C ASP A 102 14.56 -12.10 -0.68
N ILE A 103 15.84 -11.84 -0.53
CA ILE A 103 16.35 -10.68 0.20
C ILE A 103 16.41 -9.48 -0.73
N ARG A 104 15.63 -8.45 -0.42
CA ARG A 104 15.52 -7.24 -1.25
C ARG A 104 16.19 -6.02 -0.60
N THR A 105 17.44 -6.20 -0.18
CA THR A 105 18.31 -5.14 0.38
C THR A 105 19.25 -4.56 -0.68
N TYR A 106 18.83 -4.50 -1.94
CA TYR A 106 19.61 -4.02 -3.07
C TYR A 106 20.01 -2.53 -2.94
N GLY A 107 21.00 -2.10 -3.72
CA GLY A 107 21.59 -0.77 -3.69
C GLY A 107 22.44 -0.57 -2.43
N LEU A 108 22.41 0.62 -1.85
CA LEU A 108 23.19 0.94 -0.65
C LEU A 108 22.84 0.09 0.58
N MET A 109 21.68 -0.56 0.58
CA MET A 109 21.27 -1.46 1.67
C MET A 109 21.99 -2.81 1.65
N GLU A 110 22.65 -3.17 0.56
CA GLU A 110 23.43 -4.41 0.40
C GLU A 110 24.55 -4.50 1.44
N GLN A 111 25.18 -3.40 1.79
CA GLN A 111 26.20 -3.36 2.81
C GLN A 111 25.72 -3.85 4.18
N TYR A 112 24.48 -3.53 4.57
CA TYR A 112 23.90 -3.98 5.85
C TYR A 112 23.61 -5.49 5.83
N TYR A 113 23.18 -6.02 4.71
CA TYR A 113 23.01 -7.47 4.53
C TYR A 113 24.36 -8.21 4.69
N ARG A 114 25.41 -7.69 4.08
CA ARG A 114 26.77 -8.25 4.23
C ARG A 114 27.25 -8.18 5.66
N GLN A 115 27.11 -7.04 6.33
CA GLN A 115 27.43 -6.87 7.74
C GLN A 115 26.66 -7.85 8.64
N ALA A 116 25.37 -8.09 8.35
CA ALA A 116 24.57 -9.04 9.11
C ALA A 116 25.12 -10.48 8.96
N ARG A 117 25.52 -10.88 7.77
CA ARG A 117 26.16 -12.18 7.52
C ARG A 117 27.51 -12.28 8.22
N GLU A 118 28.32 -11.24 8.17
CA GLU A 118 29.62 -11.16 8.86
C GLU A 118 29.46 -11.22 10.40
N ALA A 119 28.36 -10.67 10.92
CA ALA A 119 27.99 -10.77 12.33
C ALA A 119 27.37 -12.12 12.72
N GLY A 120 27.31 -13.10 11.81
CA GLY A 120 26.80 -14.44 12.08
C GLY A 120 25.27 -14.56 12.04
N VAL A 121 24.55 -13.65 11.35
CA VAL A 121 23.13 -13.84 11.05
C VAL A 121 22.97 -14.89 9.95
N MET A 122 22.17 -15.90 10.20
CA MET A 122 21.92 -17.01 9.28
C MET A 122 20.70 -16.72 8.40
N PHE A 123 20.85 -16.89 7.08
CA PHE A 123 19.81 -16.64 6.11
C PHE A 123 19.40 -17.95 5.45
N LEU A 124 18.17 -18.43 5.69
CA LEU A 124 17.62 -19.66 5.15
C LEU A 124 16.50 -19.32 4.15
N ARG A 125 16.64 -19.82 2.92
CA ARG A 125 15.65 -19.59 1.88
C ARG A 125 14.56 -20.65 1.93
N PHE A 126 13.30 -20.21 1.85
CA PHE A 126 12.14 -21.09 1.68
C PHE A 126 11.38 -20.77 0.40
N GLU A 127 10.67 -21.75 -0.13
CA GLU A 127 9.82 -21.58 -1.31
C GLU A 127 8.37 -21.19 -0.89
N ALA A 128 7.64 -20.56 -1.82
CA ALA A 128 6.32 -20.02 -1.53
C ALA A 128 5.25 -21.07 -1.22
N ASP A 129 5.40 -22.24 -1.81
CA ASP A 129 4.51 -23.40 -1.67
C ASP A 129 4.82 -24.23 -0.42
N ARG A 130 6.01 -24.02 0.21
CA ARG A 130 6.43 -24.65 1.46
C ARG A 130 6.84 -23.57 2.48
N PRO A 131 5.86 -22.79 3.02
CA PRO A 131 6.18 -21.78 4.00
C PRO A 131 6.64 -22.39 5.34
N PRO A 132 7.44 -21.68 6.13
CA PRO A 132 7.81 -22.13 7.47
C PRO A 132 6.58 -22.44 8.32
N GLN A 133 6.73 -23.36 9.26
CA GLN A 133 5.71 -23.71 10.25
C GLN A 133 6.21 -23.37 11.65
N VAL A 134 5.32 -22.86 12.48
CA VAL A 134 5.61 -22.53 13.88
C VAL A 134 4.68 -23.34 14.77
N ALA A 135 5.25 -24.07 15.71
CA ALA A 135 4.53 -24.90 16.67
C ALA A 135 5.02 -24.62 18.11
N THR A 136 4.13 -24.87 19.06
CA THR A 136 4.46 -24.97 20.48
C THR A 136 4.69 -26.45 20.85
N GLU A 137 5.46 -26.73 21.88
CA GLU A 137 5.74 -28.12 22.31
C GLU A 137 4.48 -28.96 22.58
N SER A 138 3.36 -28.35 22.96
CA SER A 138 2.11 -29.07 23.21
C SER A 138 1.46 -29.65 21.95
N GLU A 139 1.85 -29.17 20.75
CA GLU A 139 1.33 -29.66 19.47
C GLU A 139 2.20 -30.75 18.82
N VAL A 140 3.39 -30.98 19.36
CA VAL A 140 4.39 -31.91 18.80
C VAL A 140 4.33 -33.31 19.44
N SER A 141 3.47 -33.52 20.45
CA SER A 141 3.36 -34.80 21.19
C SER A 141 2.89 -36.02 20.37
N ASP A 142 2.66 -35.88 19.06
CA ASP A 142 2.29 -36.98 18.16
C ASP A 142 3.48 -37.58 17.38
N PHE A 143 4.70 -37.11 17.57
CA PHE A 143 5.91 -37.68 16.98
C PHE A 143 7.00 -37.94 18.02
N GLY A 144 6.93 -39.13 18.62
CA GLY A 144 8.11 -39.81 19.25
C GLY A 144 8.45 -39.41 20.67
N GLN A 145 8.09 -40.27 21.57
CA GLN A 145 8.47 -40.35 22.99
C GLN A 145 9.95 -40.06 23.26
N ARG A 146 10.25 -39.16 24.20
CA ARG A 146 11.32 -39.34 25.18
C ARG A 146 11.04 -38.53 26.44
N GLY A 147 10.85 -39.27 27.53
CA GLY A 147 11.51 -39.16 28.84
C GLY A 147 11.20 -37.96 29.71
N ASP A 148 10.41 -38.26 30.73
CA ASP A 148 10.14 -37.50 31.93
C ASP A 148 11.34 -36.75 32.52
N THR A 149 11.15 -35.48 32.88
CA THR A 149 11.45 -34.98 34.23
C THR A 149 10.61 -33.73 34.50
N LEU A 150 9.71 -33.87 35.46
CA LEU A 150 9.02 -32.80 36.16
C LEU A 150 10.05 -31.97 36.94
N ASP A 151 10.17 -30.70 36.65
CA ASP A 151 10.59 -29.71 37.64
C ASP A 151 9.70 -28.47 37.55
N SER A 152 9.01 -28.25 38.65
CA SER A 152 8.07 -27.17 38.87
C SER A 152 8.82 -25.97 39.41
N GLY A 153 8.82 -24.85 38.63
CA GLY A 153 9.09 -23.54 39.18
C GLY A 153 10.25 -22.75 38.60
N SER A 154 10.13 -22.37 37.34
CA SER A 154 10.83 -21.21 36.76
C SER A 154 10.22 -20.86 35.40
N GLN A 155 10.30 -19.59 35.00
CA GLN A 155 9.72 -19.00 33.75
C GLN A 155 10.30 -19.56 32.43
N ASN A 156 10.68 -20.83 32.37
CA ASN A 156 11.17 -21.48 31.15
C ASN A 156 10.03 -22.22 30.45
N LYS A 157 9.23 -21.48 29.68
CA LYS A 157 8.48 -22.14 28.61
C LYS A 157 9.48 -22.73 27.63
N ALA A 158 9.28 -23.99 27.23
CA ALA A 158 10.06 -24.62 26.18
C ALA A 158 10.11 -23.75 24.92
N PRO A 159 11.21 -23.78 24.14
CA PRO A 159 11.36 -22.93 22.95
C PRO A 159 10.27 -23.21 21.92
N LEU A 160 9.93 -22.19 21.10
CA LEU A 160 9.07 -22.39 19.93
C LEU A 160 9.83 -23.22 18.90
N GLN A 161 9.14 -24.13 18.26
CA GLN A 161 9.70 -24.92 17.16
C GLN A 161 9.32 -24.29 15.82
N VAL A 162 10.33 -23.98 15.00
CA VAL A 162 10.14 -23.44 13.65
C VAL A 162 10.73 -24.42 12.65
N THR A 163 9.89 -25.02 11.84
CA THR A 163 10.30 -25.92 10.77
C THR A 163 10.33 -25.17 9.45
N VAL A 164 11.46 -25.24 8.73
CA VAL A 164 11.63 -24.68 7.40
C VAL A 164 12.23 -25.70 6.45
N HIS A 165 11.67 -25.84 5.25
CA HIS A 165 12.24 -26.67 4.21
C HIS A 165 13.36 -25.93 3.50
N ASP A 166 14.60 -26.44 3.59
CA ASP A 166 15.73 -25.91 2.83
C ASP A 166 15.78 -26.59 1.44
N ALA A 167 15.49 -25.80 0.40
CA ALA A 167 15.46 -26.29 -0.97
C ALA A 167 16.83 -26.71 -1.52
N MET A 168 17.94 -26.27 -0.90
CA MET A 168 19.30 -26.66 -1.32
C MET A 168 19.71 -28.00 -0.74
N LEU A 169 19.30 -28.27 0.49
CA LEU A 169 19.58 -29.52 1.19
C LEU A 169 18.48 -30.56 0.96
N ASP A 170 17.35 -30.17 0.39
CA ASP A 170 16.12 -30.97 0.22
C ASP A 170 15.70 -31.68 1.54
N THR A 171 15.75 -30.93 2.63
CA THR A 171 15.41 -31.43 3.96
C THR A 171 14.76 -30.37 4.81
N ASP A 172 14.02 -30.79 5.82
CA ASP A 172 13.41 -29.91 6.79
C ASP A 172 14.43 -29.62 7.92
N VAL A 173 14.64 -28.33 8.16
CA VAL A 173 15.47 -27.81 9.24
C VAL A 173 14.56 -27.39 10.38
N LEU A 174 14.80 -27.95 11.58
CA LEU A 174 14.12 -27.59 12.81
C LEU A 174 14.96 -26.57 13.57
N LEU A 175 14.38 -25.42 13.87
CA LEU A 175 14.99 -24.34 14.64
C LEU A 175 14.23 -24.17 15.96
N GLU A 176 14.94 -24.10 17.07
CA GLU A 176 14.40 -23.73 18.36
C GLU A 176 14.49 -22.19 18.51
N ALA A 177 13.40 -21.54 18.87
CA ALA A 177 13.32 -20.09 18.96
C ALA A 177 12.77 -19.61 20.30
N ASP A 178 13.52 -18.75 20.99
CA ASP A 178 13.02 -18.02 22.15
C ASP A 178 12.04 -16.92 21.72
N ARG A 179 12.20 -16.39 20.49
CA ARG A 179 11.29 -15.44 19.84
C ARG A 179 11.15 -15.74 18.37
N VAL A 180 9.93 -15.61 17.88
CA VAL A 180 9.62 -15.58 16.43
C VAL A 180 9.18 -14.17 16.05
N VAL A 181 9.78 -13.62 15.00
CA VAL A 181 9.55 -12.23 14.57
C VAL A 181 9.03 -12.18 13.14
N LEU A 182 7.85 -11.63 12.98
CA LEU A 182 7.14 -11.60 11.71
C LEU A 182 7.42 -10.29 10.97
N SER A 183 7.96 -10.40 9.76
CA SER A 183 8.14 -9.29 8.84
C SER A 183 6.85 -9.11 8.01
N VAL A 184 5.94 -8.33 8.57
CA VAL A 184 4.57 -8.19 8.06
C VAL A 184 4.48 -7.29 6.84
N ALA A 185 3.42 -7.45 6.06
CA ALA A 185 3.08 -6.60 4.94
C ALA A 185 2.82 -5.14 5.39
N THR A 186 3.03 -4.23 4.46
CA THR A 186 2.56 -2.85 4.56
C THR A 186 1.27 -2.74 3.75
N VAL A 187 0.18 -2.32 4.39
CA VAL A 187 -1.14 -2.21 3.77
C VAL A 187 -1.64 -0.77 3.78
N PRO A 188 -2.54 -0.37 2.88
CA PRO A 188 -3.13 0.97 2.89
C PRO A 188 -3.82 1.28 4.22
N GLN A 189 -3.99 2.58 4.51
CA GLN A 189 -4.82 3.00 5.63
C GLN A 189 -6.27 2.54 5.44
N PRO A 190 -7.01 2.19 6.51
CA PRO A 190 -8.39 1.71 6.43
C PRO A 190 -9.34 2.72 5.77
N ASP A 191 -9.10 4.01 6.02
CA ASP A 191 -9.89 5.14 5.52
C ASP A 191 -9.47 5.63 4.12
N ALA A 192 -8.46 4.99 3.49
CA ALA A 192 -7.99 5.38 2.16
C ALA A 192 -9.12 5.35 1.11
N GLY A 193 -10.15 4.52 1.30
CA GLY A 193 -11.35 4.48 0.48
C GLY A 193 -12.18 5.76 0.58
N ASP A 194 -12.44 6.19 1.79
CA ASP A 194 -13.26 7.35 2.08
C ASP A 194 -12.56 8.63 1.59
N VAL A 195 -11.25 8.74 1.85
CA VAL A 195 -10.43 9.84 1.33
C VAL A 195 -10.42 9.87 -0.19
N ALA A 196 -10.28 8.72 -0.86
CA ALA A 196 -10.31 8.62 -2.30
C ALA A 196 -11.67 9.05 -2.89
N GLN A 197 -12.77 8.67 -2.23
CA GLN A 197 -14.12 9.07 -2.63
C GLN A 197 -14.34 10.58 -2.42
N LEU A 198 -13.91 11.12 -1.28
CA LEU A 198 -14.03 12.54 -0.96
C LEU A 198 -13.27 13.41 -1.97
N LEU A 199 -12.02 13.05 -2.27
CA LEU A 199 -11.16 13.77 -3.21
C LEU A 199 -11.39 13.38 -4.68
N LYS A 200 -12.24 12.37 -4.93
CA LYS A 200 -12.53 11.82 -6.26
C LYS A 200 -11.27 11.38 -7.02
N VAL A 201 -10.35 10.72 -6.31
CA VAL A 201 -9.07 10.25 -6.84
C VAL A 201 -9.03 8.72 -6.93
N PRO A 202 -8.29 8.15 -7.91
CA PRO A 202 -8.22 6.71 -8.08
C PRO A 202 -7.32 6.01 -7.05
N ARG A 203 -7.58 4.71 -6.85
CA ARG A 203 -6.71 3.77 -6.12
C ARG A 203 -6.30 2.61 -7.00
N THR A 204 -5.15 2.02 -6.70
CA THR A 204 -4.69 0.76 -7.30
C THR A 204 -5.56 -0.43 -6.84
N GLN A 205 -5.41 -1.58 -7.48
CA GLN A 205 -6.05 -2.82 -7.04
C GLN A 205 -5.62 -3.22 -5.61
N ASP A 206 -4.41 -2.84 -5.20
CA ASP A 206 -3.88 -3.10 -3.86
C ASP A 206 -4.40 -2.11 -2.81
N GLY A 207 -5.22 -1.12 -3.21
CA GLY A 207 -5.85 -0.13 -2.35
C GLY A 207 -5.03 1.11 -2.03
N PHE A 208 -3.81 1.24 -2.54
CA PHE A 208 -3.01 2.47 -2.45
C PHE A 208 -3.52 3.52 -3.43
N PHE A 209 -3.20 4.79 -3.18
CA PHE A 209 -3.55 5.86 -4.12
C PHE A 209 -2.73 5.74 -5.40
N GLN A 210 -3.38 6.03 -6.53
CA GLN A 210 -2.76 5.89 -7.85
C GLN A 210 -2.45 7.26 -8.45
N GLU A 211 -1.22 7.40 -8.92
CA GLU A 211 -0.75 8.60 -9.63
C GLU A 211 -1.37 8.73 -11.03
N ALA A 212 -1.36 9.95 -11.56
CA ALA A 212 -1.85 10.23 -12.91
C ALA A 212 -1.04 9.52 -14.00
N HIS A 213 0.28 9.41 -13.83
CA HIS A 213 1.17 8.72 -14.76
C HIS A 213 2.51 8.41 -14.11
N LEU A 214 2.88 7.13 -14.08
CA LEU A 214 4.07 6.61 -13.39
C LEU A 214 5.38 7.36 -13.70
N LYS A 215 5.59 7.78 -14.95
CA LYS A 215 6.83 8.45 -15.38
C LYS A 215 6.69 9.97 -15.49
N LEU A 216 5.56 10.46 -16.01
CA LEU A 216 5.40 11.87 -16.36
C LEU A 216 4.77 12.71 -15.24
N ARG A 217 3.91 12.10 -14.41
CA ARG A 217 3.21 12.74 -13.30
C ARG A 217 3.17 11.82 -12.07
N PRO A 218 4.34 11.48 -11.49
CA PRO A 218 4.46 10.40 -10.48
C PRO A 218 3.97 10.84 -9.08
N VAL A 219 3.70 12.11 -8.87
CA VAL A 219 3.22 12.68 -7.59
C VAL A 219 1.93 13.48 -7.75
N ASP A 220 1.37 13.52 -8.95
CA ASP A 220 0.13 14.21 -9.26
C ASP A 220 -1.01 13.18 -9.37
N PHE A 221 -2.19 13.56 -8.96
CA PHE A 221 -3.40 12.88 -9.42
C PHE A 221 -3.83 13.40 -10.80
N ALA A 222 -4.78 12.72 -11.42
CA ALA A 222 -5.37 13.18 -12.67
C ALA A 222 -6.12 14.52 -12.49
N ASN A 223 -6.64 14.77 -11.29
CA ASN A 223 -7.28 16.04 -10.92
C ASN A 223 -6.21 17.07 -10.57
N ASP A 224 -6.34 18.28 -11.15
CA ASP A 224 -5.37 19.34 -10.90
C ASP A 224 -5.46 19.86 -9.46
N GLY A 225 -4.31 20.26 -8.89
CA GLY A 225 -4.23 20.75 -7.54
C GLY A 225 -4.24 19.66 -6.45
N ILE A 226 -4.30 18.37 -6.81
CA ILE A 226 -4.23 17.26 -5.86
C ILE A 226 -2.97 16.44 -6.14
N PHE A 227 -2.16 16.25 -5.11
CA PHE A 227 -0.86 15.58 -5.16
C PHE A 227 -0.80 14.44 -4.15
N LEU A 228 0.15 13.53 -4.31
CA LEU A 228 0.38 12.43 -3.36
C LEU A 228 1.85 12.21 -3.10
N CYS A 229 2.18 11.68 -1.92
CA CYS A 229 3.53 11.28 -1.58
C CYS A 229 3.58 10.23 -0.47
N GLY A 230 4.77 9.64 -0.30
CA GLY A 230 5.05 8.69 0.76
C GLY A 230 4.34 7.36 0.58
N MET A 231 4.06 6.68 1.70
CA MET A 231 3.50 5.33 1.70
C MET A 231 2.00 5.28 1.36
N ALA A 232 1.32 6.42 1.29
CA ALA A 232 -0.02 6.51 0.74
C ALA A 232 -0.06 6.07 -0.74
N HIS A 233 1.02 6.32 -1.48
CA HIS A 233 1.17 5.96 -2.88
C HIS A 233 1.48 4.45 -3.06
N TYR A 234 2.50 3.96 -2.40
CA TYR A 234 2.88 2.55 -2.31
C TYR A 234 3.95 2.35 -1.23
N PRO A 235 4.21 1.11 -0.78
CA PRO A 235 5.25 0.84 0.20
C PRO A 235 6.63 1.33 -0.25
N LYS A 236 7.33 2.10 0.59
CA LYS A 236 8.65 2.66 0.30
C LYS A 236 9.76 1.80 0.91
N LYS A 237 10.84 1.63 0.19
CA LYS A 237 12.01 0.88 0.64
C LYS A 237 12.77 1.59 1.76
N ALA A 238 12.86 2.92 1.69
CA ALA A 238 13.61 3.75 2.62
C ALA A 238 12.94 5.10 2.83
N LEU A 239 13.26 5.75 3.94
CA LEU A 239 12.80 7.10 4.26
C LEU A 239 13.17 8.10 3.17
N THR A 240 14.34 7.95 2.54
CA THR A 240 14.81 8.79 1.44
C THR A 240 13.85 8.79 0.25
N GLU A 241 13.22 7.66 -0.09
CA GLU A 241 12.19 7.62 -1.15
C GLU A 241 10.98 8.47 -0.80
N SER A 242 10.54 8.41 0.47
CA SER A 242 9.40 9.22 0.95
C SER A 242 9.73 10.71 0.95
N VAL A 243 10.93 11.09 1.40
CA VAL A 243 11.40 12.49 1.41
C VAL A 243 11.51 13.04 -0.01
N THR A 244 12.13 12.28 -0.93
CA THR A 244 12.24 12.68 -2.34
C THR A 244 10.86 12.89 -2.96
N GLN A 245 9.91 12.00 -2.70
CA GLN A 245 8.57 12.12 -3.23
C GLN A 245 7.80 13.30 -2.60
N ALA A 246 7.99 13.55 -1.30
CA ALA A 246 7.40 14.70 -0.63
C ALA A 246 7.92 16.04 -1.20
N LEU A 247 9.23 16.14 -1.46
CA LEU A 247 9.83 17.30 -2.11
C LEU A 247 9.29 17.49 -3.54
N ALA A 248 9.12 16.41 -4.29
CA ALA A 248 8.53 16.46 -5.62
C ALA A 248 7.06 16.93 -5.56
N ALA A 249 6.24 16.41 -4.65
CA ALA A 249 4.86 16.84 -4.46
C ALA A 249 4.77 18.32 -4.04
N ALA A 250 5.63 18.75 -3.13
CA ALA A 250 5.71 20.17 -2.72
C ALA A 250 6.11 21.08 -3.89
N GLY A 251 7.11 20.67 -4.69
CA GLY A 251 7.52 21.41 -5.88
C GLY A 251 6.39 21.53 -6.92
N ARG A 252 5.64 20.44 -7.14
CA ARG A 252 4.46 20.46 -8.02
C ARG A 252 3.34 21.34 -7.47
N ALA A 253 3.05 21.25 -6.16
CA ALA A 253 2.09 22.11 -5.50
C ALA A 253 2.46 23.61 -5.63
N ALA A 254 3.74 23.94 -5.47
CA ALA A 254 4.24 25.29 -5.62
C ALA A 254 4.01 25.86 -7.03
N THR A 255 4.08 25.04 -8.09
CA THR A 255 3.79 25.50 -9.47
C THR A 255 2.34 25.95 -9.64
N VAL A 256 1.40 25.33 -8.92
CA VAL A 256 -0.01 25.75 -8.92
C VAL A 256 -0.18 27.02 -8.08
N LEU A 257 0.36 27.04 -6.86
CA LEU A 257 0.19 28.14 -5.91
C LEU A 257 0.91 29.44 -6.33
N ALA A 258 1.92 29.36 -7.20
CA ALA A 258 2.60 30.53 -7.74
C ALA A 258 1.72 31.34 -8.73
N ASN A 259 0.66 30.75 -9.27
CA ASN A 259 -0.24 31.38 -10.22
C ASN A 259 -1.52 31.85 -9.52
N ARG A 260 -2.06 32.99 -9.97
CA ARG A 260 -3.35 33.49 -9.49
C ARG A 260 -4.55 32.76 -10.11
N THR A 261 -4.35 32.19 -11.29
CA THR A 261 -5.35 31.46 -12.07
C THR A 261 -4.73 30.21 -12.61
N ILE A 262 -5.54 29.16 -12.80
CA ILE A 262 -5.14 27.90 -13.44
C ILE A 262 -5.86 27.85 -14.78
N GLU A 263 -5.13 27.56 -15.85
CA GLU A 263 -5.73 27.20 -17.14
C GLU A 263 -6.27 25.78 -17.06
N ILE A 264 -7.58 25.64 -17.31
CA ILE A 264 -8.23 24.32 -17.38
C ILE A 264 -8.29 23.81 -18.83
N GLU A 265 -8.49 22.51 -19.00
CA GLU A 265 -8.66 21.88 -20.32
C GLU A 265 -9.85 22.50 -21.07
N PRO A 266 -9.66 23.06 -22.28
CA PRO A 266 -10.77 23.65 -23.04
C PRO A 266 -11.74 22.61 -23.61
N SER A 267 -11.28 21.37 -23.80
CA SER A 267 -12.07 20.26 -24.37
C SER A 267 -12.86 19.54 -23.28
N ILE A 268 -13.77 20.25 -22.61
CA ILE A 268 -14.62 19.71 -21.53
C ILE A 268 -15.99 19.25 -22.09
N SER A 269 -16.66 18.42 -21.29
CA SER A 269 -18.01 17.97 -21.61
C SER A 269 -19.04 19.06 -21.33
N HIS A 270 -19.98 19.23 -22.26
CA HIS A 270 -21.10 20.17 -22.17
C HIS A 270 -22.43 19.42 -22.20
N VAL A 271 -23.37 19.83 -21.35
CA VAL A 271 -24.72 19.25 -21.29
C VAL A 271 -25.70 20.13 -22.02
N VAL A 272 -26.47 19.52 -22.94
CA VAL A 272 -27.62 20.15 -23.57
C VAL A 272 -28.83 19.91 -22.67
N GLU A 273 -29.20 20.94 -21.91
CA GLU A 273 -30.20 20.85 -20.84
C GLU A 273 -31.56 20.34 -21.33
N GLU A 274 -31.99 20.79 -22.51
CA GLU A 274 -33.27 20.43 -23.11
C GLU A 274 -33.37 18.96 -23.51
N LYS A 275 -32.22 18.29 -23.71
CA LYS A 275 -32.13 16.88 -24.08
C LYS A 275 -31.86 15.96 -22.88
N CYS A 276 -31.38 16.54 -21.76
CA CYS A 276 -31.02 15.77 -20.60
C CYS A 276 -32.24 15.50 -19.69
N ASP A 277 -32.59 14.23 -19.52
CA ASP A 277 -33.69 13.78 -18.65
C ASP A 277 -33.23 13.27 -17.26
N GLY A 278 -31.95 13.42 -16.97
CA GLY A 278 -31.41 13.00 -15.66
C GLY A 278 -31.29 11.48 -15.46
N CYS A 279 -31.19 10.68 -16.53
CA CYS A 279 -31.04 9.21 -16.45
C CYS A 279 -29.74 8.74 -15.79
N ALA A 280 -28.76 9.62 -15.60
CA ALA A 280 -27.50 9.40 -14.90
C ALA A 280 -26.54 8.36 -15.51
N TYR A 281 -26.81 7.77 -16.69
CA TYR A 281 -25.91 6.78 -17.32
C TYR A 281 -24.49 7.28 -17.58
N CYS A 282 -24.27 8.58 -17.62
CA CYS A 282 -22.95 9.19 -17.82
C CYS A 282 -22.19 9.44 -16.50
N VAL A 283 -22.81 9.26 -15.33
CA VAL A 283 -22.21 9.56 -14.01
C VAL A 283 -21.20 8.50 -13.63
N ASP A 284 -21.61 7.24 -13.55
CA ASP A 284 -20.77 6.13 -13.08
C ASP A 284 -19.56 5.86 -13.98
N PRO A 285 -19.67 5.88 -15.32
CA PRO A 285 -18.54 5.64 -16.20
C PRO A 285 -17.49 6.75 -16.20
N CYS A 286 -17.78 7.93 -15.61
CA CYS A 286 -16.85 9.03 -15.60
C CYS A 286 -15.62 8.69 -14.71
N PRO A 287 -14.40 8.48 -15.29
CA PRO A 287 -13.23 8.11 -14.51
C PRO A 287 -12.74 9.23 -13.60
N PHE A 288 -13.11 10.48 -13.90
CA PHE A 288 -12.73 11.67 -13.13
C PHE A 288 -13.83 12.09 -12.13
N LYS A 289 -14.97 11.37 -12.10
CA LYS A 289 -16.11 11.72 -11.25
C LYS A 289 -16.55 13.18 -11.38
N ALA A 290 -16.36 13.74 -12.57
CA ALA A 290 -16.67 15.12 -12.91
C ALA A 290 -18.16 15.36 -13.21
N ILE A 291 -19.03 14.34 -13.16
CA ILE A 291 -20.45 14.45 -13.48
C ILE A 291 -21.28 14.08 -12.26
N THR A 292 -22.18 14.97 -11.89
CA THR A 292 -23.12 14.78 -10.79
C THR A 292 -24.56 14.92 -11.26
N LEU A 293 -25.45 14.14 -10.65
CA LEU A 293 -26.89 14.29 -10.85
C LEU A 293 -27.40 15.39 -9.91
N ILE A 294 -28.10 16.39 -10.45
CA ILE A 294 -28.69 17.48 -9.66
C ILE A 294 -30.20 17.52 -9.90
N GLU A 295 -30.92 17.99 -8.87
CA GLU A 295 -32.32 18.36 -8.97
C GLU A 295 -32.45 19.86 -9.13
N TYR A 296 -33.36 20.32 -9.97
CA TYR A 296 -33.65 21.72 -10.19
C TYR A 296 -35.14 21.95 -10.41
N THR A 297 -35.62 23.11 -10.06
CA THR A 297 -37.02 23.52 -10.35
C THR A 297 -37.08 24.27 -11.65
N ASN A 298 -37.88 23.82 -12.59
CA ASN A 298 -38.10 24.51 -13.87
C ASN A 298 -39.00 25.75 -13.71
N GLU A 299 -39.15 26.56 -14.77
CA GLU A 299 -39.99 27.74 -14.76
C GLU A 299 -41.47 27.48 -14.43
N ALA A 300 -41.93 26.25 -14.65
CA ALA A 300 -43.29 25.81 -14.33
C ALA A 300 -43.44 25.29 -12.88
N GLY A 301 -42.39 25.43 -12.02
CA GLY A 301 -42.40 25.01 -10.64
C GLY A 301 -42.26 23.48 -10.44
N GLN A 302 -41.91 22.71 -11.46
CA GLN A 302 -41.74 21.24 -11.39
C GLN A 302 -40.29 20.90 -11.05
N ILE A 303 -40.08 19.93 -10.14
CA ILE A 303 -38.77 19.39 -9.84
C ILE A 303 -38.37 18.44 -10.98
N LYS A 304 -37.24 18.72 -11.59
CA LYS A 304 -36.62 17.92 -12.65
C LYS A 304 -35.20 17.53 -12.27
N LYS A 305 -34.66 16.52 -12.93
CA LYS A 305 -33.27 16.05 -12.77
C LYS A 305 -32.50 16.31 -14.04
N ARG A 306 -31.24 16.68 -13.88
CA ARG A 306 -30.25 16.73 -14.96
C ARG A 306 -28.86 16.43 -14.41
N VAL A 307 -27.92 16.13 -15.29
CA VAL A 307 -26.52 16.05 -14.90
C VAL A 307 -25.84 17.41 -15.03
N GLN A 308 -24.88 17.65 -14.15
CA GLN A 308 -24.00 18.80 -14.18
C GLN A 308 -22.56 18.31 -14.30
N VAL A 309 -21.76 19.00 -15.10
CA VAL A 309 -20.34 18.73 -15.28
C VAL A 309 -19.54 19.73 -14.44
N ASP A 310 -18.63 19.23 -13.64
CA ASP A 310 -17.60 20.02 -12.98
C ASP A 310 -16.47 20.26 -13.99
N GLU A 311 -16.37 21.48 -14.49
CA GLU A 311 -15.41 21.86 -15.54
C GLU A 311 -13.96 21.72 -15.09
N THR A 312 -13.69 21.91 -13.80
CA THR A 312 -12.33 21.83 -13.23
C THR A 312 -11.83 20.40 -13.16
N MET A 313 -12.74 19.44 -13.04
CA MET A 313 -12.44 18.01 -12.96
C MET A 313 -12.53 17.31 -14.32
N CYS A 314 -13.28 17.84 -15.27
CA CYS A 314 -13.47 17.23 -16.58
C CYS A 314 -12.17 17.26 -17.39
N LYS A 315 -11.75 16.10 -17.93
CA LYS A 315 -10.57 15.95 -18.80
C LYS A 315 -10.94 15.64 -20.25
N GLY A 316 -12.20 15.86 -20.65
CA GLY A 316 -12.63 15.73 -22.03
C GLY A 316 -12.48 14.33 -22.64
N CYS A 317 -12.46 13.27 -21.84
CA CYS A 317 -12.19 11.90 -22.32
C CYS A 317 -13.29 11.30 -23.23
N GLY A 318 -14.48 11.91 -23.28
CA GLY A 318 -15.57 11.52 -24.18
C GLY A 318 -16.42 10.32 -23.74
N THR A 319 -16.09 9.64 -22.62
CA THR A 319 -16.85 8.46 -22.15
C THR A 319 -18.33 8.79 -21.93
N CYS A 320 -18.64 9.94 -21.34
CA CYS A 320 -20.02 10.40 -21.12
C CYS A 320 -20.78 10.64 -22.42
N GLN A 321 -20.12 11.17 -23.45
CA GLN A 321 -20.70 11.37 -24.79
C GLN A 321 -21.05 10.03 -25.46
N ALA A 322 -20.13 9.03 -25.32
CA ALA A 322 -20.36 7.70 -25.89
C ALA A 322 -21.45 6.92 -25.14
N THR A 323 -21.65 7.19 -23.85
CA THR A 323 -22.62 6.47 -23.02
C THR A 323 -24.03 7.08 -23.08
N CYS A 324 -24.18 8.35 -23.49
CA CYS A 324 -25.46 9.05 -23.43
C CYS A 324 -26.42 8.58 -24.55
N PRO A 325 -27.56 7.90 -24.26
CA PRO A 325 -28.46 7.39 -25.27
C PRO A 325 -29.24 8.50 -26.01
N LYS A 326 -29.26 9.69 -25.40
CA LYS A 326 -30.00 10.85 -25.95
C LYS A 326 -29.12 11.88 -26.67
N GLY A 327 -27.79 11.68 -26.65
CA GLY A 327 -26.85 12.66 -27.18
C GLY A 327 -26.97 14.02 -26.50
N ALA A 328 -27.35 14.02 -25.22
CA ALA A 328 -27.53 15.22 -24.41
C ALA A 328 -26.22 15.75 -23.80
N ILE A 329 -25.10 15.02 -23.91
CA ILE A 329 -23.80 15.45 -23.45
C ILE A 329 -22.76 15.21 -24.54
N PHE A 330 -21.89 16.17 -24.77
CA PHE A 330 -20.83 16.10 -25.77
C PHE A 330 -19.57 16.82 -25.28
N VAL A 331 -18.42 16.45 -25.83
CA VAL A 331 -17.16 17.16 -25.58
C VAL A 331 -16.98 18.29 -26.55
N TRP A 332 -16.63 19.48 -26.08
CA TRP A 332 -16.32 20.63 -26.96
C TRP A 332 -15.24 20.24 -27.97
N HIS A 333 -15.43 20.65 -29.22
CA HIS A 333 -14.59 20.37 -30.39
C HIS A 333 -14.58 18.91 -30.86
N PHE A 334 -15.28 17.98 -30.17
CA PHE A 334 -15.34 16.56 -30.51
C PHE A 334 -16.76 16.01 -30.62
N LYS A 335 -17.70 16.85 -31.15
CA LYS A 335 -19.02 16.35 -31.51
C LYS A 335 -18.91 15.31 -32.63
N LEU A 336 -19.84 14.36 -32.66
CA LEU A 336 -19.80 13.24 -33.59
C LEU A 336 -19.80 13.68 -35.07
N ASP A 337 -20.53 14.73 -35.40
CA ASP A 337 -20.56 15.36 -36.75
C ASP A 337 -19.20 16.02 -37.08
N GLN A 338 -18.56 16.68 -36.12
CA GLN A 338 -17.22 17.24 -36.31
C GLN A 338 -16.17 16.14 -36.54
N LEU A 339 -16.18 15.07 -35.73
CA LEU A 339 -15.28 13.93 -35.91
C LEU A 339 -15.48 13.26 -37.29
N ARG A 340 -16.72 13.12 -37.70
CA ARG A 340 -17.07 12.61 -39.06
C ARG A 340 -16.49 13.50 -40.15
N ALA A 341 -16.71 14.81 -40.03
CA ALA A 341 -16.19 15.77 -41.02
C ALA A 341 -14.66 15.74 -41.10
N MET A 342 -13.97 15.68 -39.95
CA MET A 342 -12.51 15.55 -39.89
C MET A 342 -12.04 14.25 -40.54
N THR A 343 -12.72 13.14 -40.29
CA THR A 343 -12.39 11.84 -40.88
C THR A 343 -12.57 11.85 -42.39
N MET A 344 -13.67 12.42 -42.87
CA MET A 344 -13.95 12.53 -44.29
C MET A 344 -12.90 13.41 -45.00
N ALA A 345 -12.55 14.56 -44.39
CA ALA A 345 -11.53 15.44 -44.95
C ALA A 345 -10.14 14.74 -44.99
N ALA A 346 -9.78 13.97 -43.95
CA ALA A 346 -8.54 13.20 -43.93
C ALA A 346 -8.48 12.08 -44.98
N LEU A 347 -9.64 11.54 -45.35
CA LEU A 347 -9.77 10.51 -46.41
C LEU A 347 -9.95 11.10 -47.81
N GLY A 348 -9.92 12.42 -47.97
CA GLY A 348 -10.09 13.08 -49.25
C GLY A 348 -11.51 12.93 -49.85
N LYS A 349 -12.52 12.73 -49.00
CA LYS A 349 -13.93 12.54 -49.37
C LYS A 349 -14.77 13.73 -48.96
#